data_b324adf69fc7721d5c950bbf2b4a62f6
#
_entry.id   b324adf69fc7721d5c950bbf2b4a62f6
#
_cell.length_a   1.000
_cell.length_b   1.000
_cell.length_c   1.000
_cell.angle_alpha   90.00
_cell.angle_beta   90.00
_cell.angle_gamma   90.00
#
_symmetry.space_group_name_H-M   'P 1'
#
loop_
_entity.id
_entity.type
_entity.pdbx_description
1 polymer ?
#
loop_
_entity_poly.entity_id
_entity_poly.type
_entity_poly.pdbx_seq_one_letter_code
_entity_poly.pdbx_strand_id
1 'polypeptide(L)'
;HHPSSAASDVYKRQSYFYLSSAFVFSGQMTRPYLESDTPDVTSGLGRVLLDIEETLTARLDDVLILRLGRLFAGRRPNALCTALDALRRGQTVQVSDRLQGNPVHVAEVARVCMGILDQISTGADRHGVFHYCSLGETGYHDFAEAAMACASQYEPFVKARDLLEDVTDEVHPVRNHTLDCSKIRREFGIQQLPWRSFIDRAVTRYLELYVEGEGVIEKP
;
A
#
# COMPACT_ATOMS: atom_id res chain seq x y z
N HIS A 1 -19.70 20.68 -39.48
CA HIS A 1 -20.25 20.48 -38.13
C HIS A 1 -19.15 20.62 -37.10
N HIS A 2 -19.12 21.73 -36.43
CA HIS A 2 -18.33 21.81 -35.16
C HIS A 2 -18.99 20.86 -34.15
N PRO A 3 -18.25 19.96 -33.51
CA PRO A 3 -18.78 19.21 -32.38
C PRO A 3 -19.29 20.21 -31.33
N SER A 4 -20.48 19.98 -30.80
CA SER A 4 -21.11 20.89 -29.88
C SER A 4 -20.20 21.17 -28.68
N SER A 5 -20.13 22.43 -28.28
CA SER A 5 -19.31 22.89 -27.15
C SER A 5 -19.58 22.09 -25.85
N ALA A 6 -20.79 21.56 -25.68
CA ALA A 6 -21.18 20.73 -24.53
C ALA A 6 -20.46 19.38 -24.48
N ALA A 7 -20.21 18.70 -25.62
CA ALA A 7 -19.44 17.45 -25.62
C ALA A 7 -17.95 17.70 -25.31
N SER A 8 -17.41 18.84 -25.79
CA SER A 8 -16.05 19.27 -25.47
C SER A 8 -15.89 19.65 -23.99
N ASP A 9 -16.91 20.26 -23.39
CA ASP A 9 -16.88 20.64 -21.96
C ASP A 9 -17.02 19.43 -21.01
N VAL A 10 -17.75 18.38 -21.40
CA VAL A 10 -17.80 17.13 -20.64
C VAL A 10 -16.46 16.41 -20.66
N TYR A 11 -15.76 16.41 -21.79
CA TYR A 11 -14.39 15.82 -21.88
C TYR A 11 -13.34 16.62 -21.10
N LYS A 12 -13.49 17.91 -20.93
CA LYS A 12 -12.56 18.78 -20.19
C LYS A 12 -12.71 18.68 -18.66
N ARG A 13 -13.78 18.04 -18.16
CA ARG A 13 -14.07 17.88 -16.73
C ARG A 13 -13.81 16.48 -16.20
N GLN A 14 -13.00 15.66 -16.90
CA GLN A 14 -12.61 14.35 -16.36
C GLN A 14 -11.51 14.52 -15.34
N SER A 15 -11.82 14.33 -14.06
CA SER A 15 -10.84 14.24 -12.99
C SER A 15 -9.98 12.97 -13.18
N TYR A 16 -8.68 13.15 -13.14
CA TYR A 16 -7.74 12.03 -13.16
C TYR A 16 -7.44 11.57 -11.74
N PHE A 17 -7.54 10.27 -11.49
CA PHE A 17 -7.22 9.66 -10.21
C PHE A 17 -6.04 8.69 -10.38
N TYR A 18 -4.91 9.00 -9.73
CA TYR A 18 -3.67 8.22 -9.83
C TYR A 18 -3.27 7.65 -8.47
N LEU A 19 -2.94 6.34 -8.45
CA LEU A 19 -2.41 5.67 -7.27
C LEU A 19 -0.89 5.66 -7.32
N SER A 20 -0.28 6.34 -6.37
CA SER A 20 1.16 6.41 -6.16
C SER A 20 1.56 5.70 -4.86
N SER A 21 2.76 5.90 -4.38
CA SER A 21 3.30 5.22 -3.21
C SER A 21 4.18 6.11 -2.35
N ALA A 22 4.30 5.76 -1.06
CA ALA A 22 5.29 6.32 -0.14
C ALA A 22 6.74 6.17 -0.62
N PHE A 23 7.01 5.33 -1.61
CA PHE A 23 8.36 5.16 -2.20
C PHE A 23 8.86 6.36 -2.99
N VAL A 24 8.06 7.40 -3.20
CA VAL A 24 8.54 8.71 -3.68
C VAL A 24 9.40 9.43 -2.64
N PHE A 25 9.39 8.96 -1.39
CA PHE A 25 10.23 9.45 -0.30
C PHE A 25 11.40 8.49 -0.03
N SER A 26 12.51 9.05 0.47
CA SER A 26 13.72 8.27 0.84
C SER A 26 13.55 7.43 2.11
N GLY A 27 12.63 7.83 2.96
CA GLY A 27 12.44 7.23 4.29
C GLY A 27 13.41 7.76 5.37
N GLN A 28 14.08 8.88 5.15
CA GLN A 28 15.05 9.41 6.11
C GLN A 28 14.43 10.26 7.22
N MET A 29 13.16 10.65 7.10
CA MET A 29 12.48 11.41 8.14
C MET A 29 12.11 10.53 9.33
N THR A 30 12.23 11.12 10.53
CA THR A 30 11.84 10.46 11.79
C THR A 30 10.36 10.65 12.14
N ARG A 31 9.63 11.42 11.35
CA ARG A 31 8.19 11.65 11.46
C ARG A 31 7.46 11.15 10.22
N PRO A 32 6.14 10.97 10.28
CA PRO A 32 5.34 10.72 9.09
C PRO A 32 5.51 11.82 8.04
N TYR A 33 5.56 11.43 6.76
CA TYR A 33 5.63 12.36 5.64
C TYR A 33 4.29 13.05 5.42
N LEU A 34 4.35 14.37 5.21
CA LEU A 34 3.22 15.20 4.82
C LEU A 34 3.15 15.29 3.29
N GLU A 35 1.98 15.64 2.75
CA GLU A 35 1.81 15.89 1.31
C GLU A 35 2.63 17.10 0.82
N SER A 36 2.97 18.02 1.72
CA SER A 36 3.82 19.18 1.44
C SER A 36 5.32 18.91 1.46
N ASP A 37 5.74 17.74 1.92
CA ASP A 37 7.14 17.37 1.91
C ASP A 37 7.62 17.12 0.48
N THR A 38 8.82 17.61 0.16
CA THR A 38 9.43 17.39 -1.15
C THR A 38 9.84 15.94 -1.31
N PRO A 39 9.39 15.23 -2.37
CA PRO A 39 9.86 13.89 -2.66
C PRO A 39 11.38 13.86 -2.84
N ASP A 40 12.02 12.85 -2.25
CA ASP A 40 13.47 12.68 -2.24
C ASP A 40 13.87 11.22 -2.56
N VAL A 41 13.40 10.75 -3.71
CA VAL A 41 13.47 9.35 -4.14
C VAL A 41 14.89 8.75 -4.12
N THR A 42 15.00 7.52 -3.62
CA THR A 42 16.24 6.74 -3.61
C THR A 42 16.13 5.41 -4.37
N SER A 43 14.93 5.05 -4.85
CA SER A 43 14.69 3.79 -5.57
C SER A 43 14.26 4.03 -7.01
N GLY A 44 14.54 3.07 -7.91
CA GLY A 44 14.07 3.14 -9.30
C GLY A 44 12.55 3.19 -9.41
N LEU A 45 11.84 2.42 -8.58
CA LEU A 45 10.37 2.48 -8.54
C LEU A 45 9.87 3.85 -8.10
N GLY A 46 10.45 4.41 -7.03
CA GLY A 46 10.08 5.75 -6.56
C GLY A 46 10.28 6.82 -7.64
N ARG A 47 11.38 6.73 -8.42
CA ARG A 47 11.65 7.65 -9.52
C ARG A 47 10.55 7.59 -10.59
N VAL A 48 10.20 6.39 -11.04
CA VAL A 48 9.12 6.22 -12.04
C VAL A 48 7.79 6.77 -11.54
N LEU A 49 7.44 6.51 -10.28
CA LEU A 49 6.20 7.02 -9.69
C LEU A 49 6.20 8.55 -9.64
N LEU A 50 7.31 9.15 -9.21
CA LEU A 50 7.44 10.61 -9.13
C LEU A 50 7.38 11.26 -10.51
N ASP A 51 8.09 10.71 -11.51
CA ASP A 51 8.06 11.23 -12.88
C ASP A 51 6.62 11.22 -13.47
N ILE A 52 5.81 10.21 -13.10
CA ILE A 52 4.39 10.17 -13.47
C ILE A 52 3.59 11.25 -12.71
N GLU A 53 3.78 11.40 -11.39
CA GLU A 53 3.13 12.45 -10.60
C GLU A 53 3.41 13.84 -11.18
N GLU A 54 4.67 14.14 -11.47
CA GLU A 54 5.11 15.42 -12.06
C GLU A 54 4.52 15.64 -13.46
N THR A 55 4.49 14.58 -14.29
CA THR A 55 3.89 14.65 -15.62
C THR A 55 2.39 14.93 -15.57
N LEU A 56 1.66 14.27 -14.67
CA LEU A 56 0.23 14.47 -14.51
C LEU A 56 -0.10 15.88 -14.01
N THR A 57 0.59 16.34 -12.97
CA THR A 57 0.37 17.67 -12.39
C THR A 57 0.76 18.82 -13.33
N ALA A 58 1.74 18.59 -14.22
CA ALA A 58 2.13 19.57 -15.23
C ALA A 58 1.15 19.70 -16.41
N ARG A 59 0.31 18.68 -16.65
CA ARG A 59 -0.56 18.60 -17.83
C ARG A 59 -2.04 18.68 -17.53
N LEU A 60 -2.45 18.43 -16.30
CA LEU A 60 -3.83 18.31 -15.90
C LEU A 60 -4.11 19.21 -14.68
N ASP A 61 -5.15 20.02 -14.78
CA ASP A 61 -5.57 20.89 -13.67
C ASP A 61 -6.31 20.08 -12.59
N ASP A 62 -7.10 19.07 -13.00
CA ASP A 62 -7.95 18.27 -12.12
C ASP A 62 -7.39 16.85 -11.92
N VAL A 63 -6.22 16.74 -11.29
CA VAL A 63 -5.62 15.47 -10.93
C VAL A 63 -5.65 15.23 -9.43
N LEU A 64 -6.08 14.04 -9.00
CA LEU A 64 -5.95 13.56 -7.65
C LEU A 64 -4.91 12.42 -7.61
N ILE A 65 -3.87 12.61 -6.82
CA ILE A 65 -2.81 11.64 -6.60
C ILE A 65 -2.95 11.10 -5.18
N LEU A 66 -3.14 9.80 -5.05
CA LEU A 66 -3.21 9.13 -3.77
C LEU A 66 -1.93 8.32 -3.54
N ARG A 67 -1.01 8.84 -2.70
CA ARG A 67 0.17 8.11 -2.26
C ARG A 67 -0.23 7.12 -1.17
N LEU A 68 0.12 5.87 -1.37
CA LEU A 68 -0.27 4.76 -0.51
C LEU A 68 0.91 4.24 0.31
N GLY A 69 0.63 3.80 1.53
CA GLY A 69 1.53 2.95 2.29
C GLY A 69 1.77 1.61 1.57
N ARG A 70 2.61 0.75 2.17
CA ARG A 70 2.96 -0.55 1.58
C ARG A 70 1.74 -1.45 1.44
N LEU A 71 1.45 -1.90 0.22
CA LEU A 71 0.30 -2.76 -0.07
C LEU A 71 0.51 -4.21 0.38
N PHE A 72 -0.53 -4.80 0.93
CA PHE A 72 -0.60 -6.25 1.15
C PHE A 72 -1.97 -6.83 0.80
N ALA A 73 -1.99 -8.12 0.49
CA ALA A 73 -3.18 -8.89 0.16
C ALA A 73 -2.88 -10.39 0.31
N GLY A 74 -3.89 -11.24 0.30
CA GLY A 74 -3.72 -12.69 0.20
C GLY A 74 -3.43 -13.20 -1.22
N ARG A 75 -3.05 -12.33 -2.16
CA ARG A 75 -2.70 -12.67 -3.54
C ARG A 75 -1.33 -12.10 -3.89
N ARG A 76 -0.47 -12.93 -4.51
CA ARG A 76 0.89 -12.54 -4.95
C ARG A 76 0.87 -11.46 -6.05
N PRO A 77 1.97 -10.67 -6.20
CA PRO A 77 3.16 -10.66 -5.34
C PRO A 77 3.02 -9.61 -4.21
N ASN A 78 3.38 -9.94 -3.00
CA ASN A 78 3.55 -9.00 -1.88
C ASN A 78 4.29 -9.67 -0.71
N ALA A 79 4.74 -8.86 0.27
CA ALA A 79 5.54 -9.32 1.39
C ALA A 79 4.86 -10.41 2.24
N LEU A 80 3.54 -10.31 2.48
CA LEU A 80 2.79 -11.32 3.23
C LEU A 80 2.84 -12.68 2.53
N CYS A 81 2.50 -12.73 1.25
CA CYS A 81 2.51 -13.99 0.50
C CYS A 81 3.92 -14.57 0.38
N THR A 82 4.95 -13.73 0.22
CA THR A 82 6.35 -14.18 0.19
C THR A 82 6.75 -14.85 1.50
N ALA A 83 6.41 -14.23 2.64
CA ALA A 83 6.65 -14.82 3.95
C ALA A 83 5.89 -16.14 4.14
N LEU A 84 4.60 -16.17 3.85
CA LEU A 84 3.79 -17.39 3.98
C LEU A 84 4.29 -18.52 3.07
N ASP A 85 4.73 -18.21 1.84
CA ASP A 85 5.33 -19.21 0.94
C ASP A 85 6.61 -19.83 1.50
N ALA A 86 7.50 -19.01 2.04
CA ALA A 86 8.73 -19.48 2.65
C ALA A 86 8.45 -20.36 3.88
N LEU A 87 7.60 -19.88 4.77
CA LEU A 87 7.21 -20.60 5.98
C LEU A 87 6.54 -21.94 5.69
N ARG A 88 5.65 -21.99 4.70
CA ARG A 88 5.01 -23.24 4.26
C ARG A 88 6.02 -24.28 3.75
N ARG A 89 7.13 -23.81 3.18
CA ARG A 89 8.23 -24.68 2.71
C ARG A 89 9.22 -25.04 3.81
N GLY A 90 8.99 -24.62 5.04
CA GLY A 90 9.95 -24.80 6.15
C GLY A 90 11.22 -23.98 5.99
N GLN A 91 11.16 -22.87 5.24
CA GLN A 91 12.29 -21.96 5.03
C GLN A 91 12.23 -20.83 6.06
N THR A 92 13.38 -20.46 6.57
CA THR A 92 13.53 -19.30 7.43
C THR A 92 13.21 -18.01 6.67
N VAL A 93 12.45 -17.13 7.31
CA VAL A 93 12.15 -15.79 6.81
C VAL A 93 12.98 -14.80 7.61
N GLN A 94 13.92 -14.18 6.94
CA GLN A 94 14.67 -13.08 7.53
C GLN A 94 13.83 -11.81 7.53
N VAL A 95 13.66 -11.24 8.70
CA VAL A 95 12.89 -10.02 8.92
C VAL A 95 13.78 -8.93 9.50
N SER A 96 13.50 -7.69 9.16
CA SER A 96 14.27 -6.55 9.66
C SER A 96 13.34 -5.39 9.95
N ASP A 97 13.52 -4.75 11.09
CA ASP A 97 12.79 -3.54 11.49
C ASP A 97 13.38 -2.25 10.91
N ARG A 98 14.39 -2.38 10.05
CA ARG A 98 14.99 -1.20 9.36
C ARG A 98 14.04 -0.51 8.40
N LEU A 99 12.92 -1.14 8.04
CA LEU A 99 11.93 -0.58 7.14
C LEU A 99 10.60 -0.42 7.87
N GLN A 100 10.37 0.78 8.37
CA GLN A 100 9.15 1.18 9.05
C GLN A 100 8.12 1.72 8.06
N GLY A 101 6.84 1.57 8.37
CA GLY A 101 5.74 2.11 7.57
C GLY A 101 4.38 1.64 8.05
N ASN A 102 3.37 2.03 7.31
CA ASN A 102 1.99 1.62 7.59
C ASN A 102 1.50 0.74 6.44
N PRO A 103 1.45 -0.59 6.62
CA PRO A 103 0.92 -1.46 5.58
C PRO A 103 -0.57 -1.21 5.38
N VAL A 104 -1.05 -1.28 4.14
CA VAL A 104 -2.46 -1.10 3.81
C VAL A 104 -2.98 -2.25 2.96
N HIS A 105 -4.11 -2.82 3.36
CA HIS A 105 -4.75 -3.91 2.62
C HIS A 105 -5.45 -3.39 1.36
N VAL A 106 -5.35 -4.13 0.25
CA VAL A 106 -5.93 -3.71 -1.03
C VAL A 106 -7.44 -3.46 -0.98
N ALA A 107 -8.19 -4.18 -0.14
CA ALA A 107 -9.62 -3.92 0.04
C ALA A 107 -9.89 -2.58 0.74
N GLU A 108 -8.98 -2.15 1.60
CA GLU A 108 -9.04 -0.84 2.25
C GLU A 108 -8.76 0.28 1.24
N VAL A 109 -7.77 0.08 0.36
CA VAL A 109 -7.53 1.00 -0.76
C VAL A 109 -8.77 1.14 -1.63
N ALA A 110 -9.41 0.02 -1.99
CA ALA A 110 -10.63 0.04 -2.78
C ALA A 110 -11.77 0.84 -2.08
N ARG A 111 -11.96 0.64 -0.77
CA ARG A 111 -12.94 1.42 0.03
C ARG A 111 -12.66 2.91 -0.03
N VAL A 112 -11.39 3.30 0.14
CA VAL A 112 -10.95 4.70 0.10
C VAL A 112 -11.15 5.30 -1.28
N CYS A 113 -10.73 4.60 -2.34
CA CYS A 113 -10.94 5.05 -3.71
C CYS A 113 -12.42 5.28 -4.01
N MET A 114 -13.29 4.33 -3.64
CA MET A 114 -14.75 4.49 -3.83
C MET A 114 -15.30 5.70 -3.08
N GLY A 115 -14.88 5.90 -1.82
CA GLY A 115 -15.33 7.05 -1.02
C GLY A 115 -14.86 8.40 -1.57
N ILE A 116 -13.69 8.45 -2.20
CA ILE A 116 -13.19 9.65 -2.90
C ILE A 116 -13.99 9.88 -4.18
N LEU A 117 -14.14 8.83 -5.02
CA LEU A 117 -14.82 8.93 -6.30
C LEU A 117 -16.30 9.30 -6.14
N ASP A 118 -16.99 8.77 -5.14
CA ASP A 118 -18.38 9.14 -4.82
C ASP A 118 -18.49 10.63 -4.51
N GLN A 119 -17.59 11.18 -3.70
CA GLN A 119 -17.62 12.59 -3.35
C GLN A 119 -17.29 13.48 -4.55
N ILE A 120 -16.30 13.11 -5.38
CA ILE A 120 -16.00 13.83 -6.62
C ILE A 120 -17.20 13.78 -7.58
N SER A 121 -17.82 12.63 -7.75
CA SER A 121 -18.99 12.47 -8.64
C SER A 121 -20.19 13.28 -8.20
N THR A 122 -20.30 13.58 -6.91
CA THR A 122 -21.37 14.44 -6.34
C THR A 122 -20.97 15.91 -6.23
N GLY A 123 -19.83 16.30 -6.82
CA GLY A 123 -19.46 17.70 -6.99
C GLY A 123 -18.40 18.21 -6.00
N ALA A 124 -17.75 17.34 -5.26
CA ALA A 124 -16.60 17.75 -4.45
C ALA A 124 -15.45 18.18 -5.38
N ASP A 125 -15.06 19.44 -5.31
CA ASP A 125 -13.91 19.98 -6.03
C ASP A 125 -12.64 19.80 -5.18
N ARG A 126 -12.02 18.61 -5.31
CA ARG A 126 -10.82 18.20 -4.56
C ARG A 126 -9.80 17.58 -5.50
N HIS A 127 -8.63 18.18 -5.57
CA HIS A 127 -7.51 17.74 -6.39
C HIS A 127 -6.17 17.92 -5.67
N GLY A 128 -5.07 17.46 -6.30
CA GLY A 128 -3.74 17.46 -5.75
C GLY A 128 -3.36 16.15 -5.06
N VAL A 129 -2.31 16.21 -4.23
CA VAL A 129 -1.73 15.05 -3.56
C VAL A 129 -2.43 14.79 -2.23
N PHE A 130 -2.73 13.53 -2.00
CA PHE A 130 -3.26 13.00 -0.74
C PHE A 130 -2.46 11.76 -0.32
N HIS A 131 -2.37 11.53 0.98
CA HIS A 131 -1.76 10.35 1.56
C HIS A 131 -2.82 9.43 2.15
N TYR A 132 -2.62 8.11 1.98
CA TYR A 132 -3.40 7.11 2.70
C TYR A 132 -2.57 5.89 3.08
N CYS A 133 -2.65 5.51 4.33
CA CYS A 133 -2.12 4.27 4.89
C CYS A 133 -3.02 3.82 6.04
N SER A 134 -2.89 2.56 6.46
CA SER A 134 -3.65 2.07 7.62
C SER A 134 -3.13 2.67 8.92
N LEU A 135 -3.96 2.63 9.96
CA LEU A 135 -3.57 3.00 11.31
C LEU A 135 -2.61 1.96 11.89
N GLY A 136 -1.57 2.44 12.56
CA GLY A 136 -0.54 1.64 13.21
C GLY A 136 0.72 1.53 12.36
N GLU A 137 1.77 2.18 12.85
CA GLU A 137 3.13 2.04 12.32
C GLU A 137 3.68 0.67 12.68
N THR A 138 4.45 0.06 11.79
CA THR A 138 5.05 -1.25 12.03
C THR A 138 6.30 -1.47 11.19
N GLY A 139 7.25 -2.22 11.75
CA GLY A 139 8.34 -2.81 11.00
C GLY A 139 7.92 -4.08 10.26
N TYR A 140 8.84 -4.62 9.47
CA TYR A 140 8.56 -5.86 8.75
C TYR A 140 8.49 -7.07 9.68
N HIS A 141 9.25 -7.07 10.79
CA HIS A 141 9.20 -8.12 11.81
C HIS A 141 7.79 -8.26 12.41
N ASP A 142 7.26 -7.20 13.01
CA ASP A 142 5.94 -7.21 13.64
C ASP A 142 4.81 -7.56 12.66
N PHE A 143 4.96 -7.11 11.41
CA PHE A 143 4.00 -7.46 10.35
C PHE A 143 4.05 -8.96 10.02
N ALA A 144 5.26 -9.52 9.87
CA ALA A 144 5.43 -10.94 9.59
C ALA A 144 4.98 -11.80 10.78
N GLU A 145 5.29 -11.40 12.02
CA GLU A 145 4.83 -12.07 13.24
C GLU A 145 3.30 -12.11 13.33
N ALA A 146 2.62 -11.00 13.06
CA ALA A 146 1.16 -10.95 13.06
C ALA A 146 0.56 -11.88 11.98
N ALA A 147 1.13 -11.90 10.78
CA ALA A 147 0.72 -12.79 9.71
C ALA A 147 0.94 -14.26 10.09
N MET A 148 2.09 -14.58 10.70
CA MET A 148 2.42 -15.90 11.19
C MET A 148 1.50 -16.35 12.32
N ALA A 149 1.23 -15.48 13.30
CA ALA A 149 0.32 -15.80 14.40
C ALA A 149 -1.08 -16.17 13.91
N CYS A 150 -1.56 -15.50 12.87
CA CYS A 150 -2.81 -15.85 12.20
C CYS A 150 -2.69 -17.15 11.42
N ALA A 151 -1.63 -17.33 10.63
CA ALA A 151 -1.43 -18.51 9.80
C ALA A 151 -1.19 -19.79 10.63
N SER A 152 -0.59 -19.70 11.82
CA SER A 152 -0.30 -20.84 12.70
C SER A 152 -1.56 -21.60 13.19
N GLN A 153 -2.73 -21.03 13.04
CA GLN A 153 -4.00 -21.69 13.30
C GLN A 153 -4.36 -22.73 12.22
N TYR A 154 -3.67 -22.72 11.09
CA TYR A 154 -3.86 -23.62 9.97
C TYR A 154 -2.71 -24.63 9.89
N GLU A 155 -3.04 -25.90 9.61
CA GLU A 155 -2.11 -27.04 9.69
C GLU A 155 -0.77 -26.85 8.95
N PRO A 156 -0.72 -26.28 7.73
CA PRO A 156 0.55 -26.12 7.01
C PRO A 156 1.59 -25.23 7.73
N PHE A 157 1.16 -24.47 8.75
CA PHE A 157 2.00 -23.48 9.44
C PHE A 157 2.26 -23.77 10.92
N VAL A 158 1.72 -24.88 11.46
CA VAL A 158 1.83 -25.21 12.91
C VAL A 158 3.27 -25.26 13.40
N LYS A 159 4.22 -25.67 12.55
CA LYS A 159 5.64 -25.79 12.89
C LYS A 159 6.49 -24.60 12.45
N ALA A 160 5.89 -23.57 11.87
CA ALA A 160 6.62 -22.49 11.21
C ALA A 160 6.97 -21.31 12.14
N ARG A 161 6.51 -21.35 13.40
CA ARG A 161 6.68 -20.22 14.34
C ARG A 161 8.14 -19.88 14.63
N ASP A 162 9.02 -20.86 14.63
CA ASP A 162 10.44 -20.70 14.92
C ASP A 162 11.28 -20.36 13.67
N LEU A 163 10.63 -20.07 12.55
CA LEU A 163 11.28 -19.79 11.27
C LEU A 163 11.37 -18.27 10.96
N LEU A 164 10.94 -17.41 11.87
CA LEU A 164 11.18 -15.97 11.77
C LEU A 164 12.51 -15.64 12.47
N GLU A 165 13.46 -15.09 11.73
CA GLU A 165 14.76 -14.69 12.25
C GLU A 165 14.98 -13.20 12.06
N ASP A 166 15.29 -12.51 13.17
CA ASP A 166 15.70 -11.12 13.12
C ASP A 166 17.07 -10.96 12.47
N VAL A 167 17.12 -10.14 11.43
CA VAL A 167 18.38 -9.72 10.85
C VAL A 167 18.81 -8.42 11.52
N THR A 168 19.87 -8.50 12.32
CA THR A 168 20.57 -7.31 12.82
C THR A 168 21.40 -6.72 11.68
N ASP A 169 20.77 -5.90 10.87
CA ASP A 169 21.44 -5.18 9.80
C ASP A 169 21.89 -3.81 10.33
N GLU A 170 23.09 -3.76 10.89
CA GLU A 170 23.68 -2.51 11.39
C GLU A 170 24.21 -1.60 10.27
N VAL A 171 24.31 -2.12 9.06
CA VAL A 171 24.91 -1.42 7.90
C VAL A 171 23.92 -0.46 7.23
N HIS A 172 22.64 -0.82 7.18
CA HIS A 172 21.64 -0.01 6.52
C HIS A 172 20.89 0.89 7.50
N PRO A 173 20.68 2.17 7.18
CA PRO A 173 19.89 3.08 8.02
C PRO A 173 18.44 2.63 8.12
N VAL A 174 17.81 2.91 9.24
CA VAL A 174 16.35 2.78 9.38
C VAL A 174 15.67 3.70 8.37
N ARG A 175 14.71 3.17 7.63
CA ARG A 175 13.90 3.93 6.67
C ARG A 175 12.46 3.96 7.12
N ASN A 176 11.94 5.14 7.32
CA ASN A 176 10.58 5.39 7.74
C ASN A 176 9.73 5.88 6.56
N HIS A 177 8.79 5.06 6.08
CA HIS A 177 7.85 5.41 5.02
C HIS A 177 6.43 5.61 5.55
N THR A 178 6.31 6.05 6.81
CA THR A 178 5.01 6.40 7.37
C THR A 178 4.46 7.67 6.74
N LEU A 179 3.15 7.70 6.50
CA LEU A 179 2.45 8.83 5.89
C LEU A 179 1.50 9.46 6.89
N ASP A 180 1.48 10.79 6.95
CA ASP A 180 0.41 11.53 7.61
C ASP A 180 -0.85 11.53 6.73
N CYS A 181 -1.98 11.16 7.30
CA CYS A 181 -3.26 11.08 6.60
C CYS A 181 -4.27 12.14 7.09
N SER A 182 -3.79 13.18 7.75
CA SER A 182 -4.65 14.23 8.31
C SER A 182 -5.39 15.01 7.23
N LYS A 183 -4.77 15.19 6.05
CA LYS A 183 -5.39 15.89 4.92
C LYS A 183 -6.58 15.13 4.36
N ILE A 184 -6.43 13.85 4.04
CA ILE A 184 -7.54 13.04 3.50
C ILE A 184 -8.69 12.91 4.50
N ARG A 185 -8.37 12.79 5.79
CA ARG A 185 -9.38 12.80 6.86
C ARG A 185 -10.14 14.12 6.92
N ARG A 186 -9.45 15.25 6.84
CA ARG A 186 -10.07 16.58 6.92
C ARG A 186 -10.94 16.87 5.70
N GLU A 187 -10.46 16.51 4.51
CA GLU A 187 -11.08 16.92 3.25
C GLU A 187 -12.13 15.93 2.72
N PHE A 188 -11.95 14.63 2.97
CA PHE A 188 -12.88 13.58 2.54
C PHE A 188 -13.59 12.86 3.70
N GLY A 189 -13.26 13.18 4.95
CA GLY A 189 -13.80 12.46 6.11
C GLY A 189 -13.34 11.01 6.24
N ILE A 190 -12.34 10.60 5.44
CA ILE A 190 -11.86 9.22 5.39
C ILE A 190 -10.95 8.97 6.59
N GLN A 191 -11.35 7.98 7.41
CA GLN A 191 -10.55 7.53 8.56
C GLN A 191 -9.74 6.28 8.19
N GLN A 192 -8.57 6.18 8.83
CA GLN A 192 -7.72 5.01 8.75
C GLN A 192 -8.29 3.87 9.60
N LEU A 193 -8.20 2.65 9.07
CA LEU A 193 -8.48 1.42 9.83
C LEU A 193 -7.17 0.73 10.20
N PRO A 194 -7.12 0.00 11.34
CA PRO A 194 -5.94 -0.73 11.74
C PRO A 194 -5.58 -1.82 10.71
N TRP A 195 -4.34 -1.90 10.28
CA TRP A 195 -3.90 -2.92 9.32
C TRP A 195 -4.08 -4.36 9.84
N ARG A 196 -3.98 -4.54 11.17
CA ARG A 196 -4.18 -5.84 11.83
C ARG A 196 -5.57 -6.43 11.57
N SER A 197 -6.58 -5.59 11.38
CA SER A 197 -7.96 -6.01 11.09
C SER A 197 -8.11 -6.75 9.75
N PHE A 198 -7.10 -6.67 8.90
CA PHE A 198 -7.12 -7.28 7.57
C PHE A 198 -6.20 -8.50 7.43
N ILE A 199 -5.42 -8.83 8.45
CA ILE A 199 -4.45 -9.94 8.39
C ILE A 199 -5.18 -11.26 8.19
N ASP A 200 -6.20 -11.54 9.01
CA ASP A 200 -6.99 -12.79 8.91
C ASP A 200 -7.56 -12.96 7.49
N ARG A 201 -8.19 -11.93 6.96
CA ARG A 201 -8.73 -11.94 5.60
C ARG A 201 -7.66 -12.21 4.53
N ALA A 202 -6.48 -11.63 4.70
CA ALA A 202 -5.39 -11.82 3.75
C ALA A 202 -4.80 -13.24 3.84
N VAL A 203 -4.63 -13.79 5.05
CA VAL A 203 -4.16 -15.15 5.28
C VAL A 203 -5.17 -16.16 4.75
N THR A 204 -6.45 -16.02 5.08
CA THR A 204 -7.53 -16.90 4.57
C THR A 204 -7.54 -16.91 3.04
N ARG A 205 -7.46 -15.72 2.41
CA ARG A 205 -7.42 -15.63 0.95
C ARG A 205 -6.18 -16.27 0.33
N TYR A 206 -5.03 -16.19 1.01
CA TYR A 206 -3.82 -16.90 0.59
C TYR A 206 -4.02 -18.42 0.63
N LEU A 207 -4.61 -18.94 1.72
CA LEU A 207 -4.88 -20.37 1.87
C LEU A 207 -5.82 -20.88 0.78
N GLU A 208 -6.92 -20.19 0.53
CA GLU A 208 -7.88 -20.56 -0.54
C GLU A 208 -7.19 -20.64 -1.92
N LEU A 209 -6.30 -19.73 -2.23
CA LEU A 209 -5.69 -19.62 -3.55
C LEU A 209 -4.49 -20.56 -3.76
N TYR A 210 -3.74 -20.87 -2.71
CA TYR A 210 -2.41 -21.48 -2.86
C TYR A 210 -2.19 -22.72 -2.01
N VAL A 211 -3.11 -23.08 -1.13
CA VAL A 211 -3.02 -24.27 -0.28
C VAL A 211 -4.15 -25.24 -0.57
N GLU A 212 -5.41 -24.80 -0.56
CA GLU A 212 -6.56 -25.66 -0.82
C GLU A 212 -6.71 -26.01 -2.31
N GLY A 213 -6.17 -25.17 -3.18
CA GLY A 213 -6.18 -25.36 -4.63
C GLY A 213 -4.90 -26.00 -5.18
N GLU A 214 -4.31 -27.03 -4.55
CA GLU A 214 -3.10 -27.71 -5.04
C GLU A 214 -3.28 -28.47 -6.37
N GLY A 215 -3.91 -27.83 -7.30
CA GLY A 215 -3.88 -28.14 -8.72
C GLY A 215 -3.43 -26.90 -9.48
N VAL A 216 -2.15 -26.84 -9.85
CA VAL A 216 -1.57 -25.86 -10.77
C VAL A 216 -0.99 -24.59 -10.09
N ILE A 217 0.23 -24.70 -9.60
CA ILE A 217 1.17 -23.60 -9.68
C ILE A 217 2.02 -23.85 -10.93
N GLU A 218 1.59 -23.35 -12.07
CA GLU A 218 2.51 -23.12 -13.17
C GLU A 218 3.48 -22.01 -12.76
N LYS A 219 4.77 -22.35 -12.76
CA LYS A 219 5.83 -21.38 -12.62
C LYS A 219 5.83 -20.50 -13.87
N PRO A 220 6.10 -19.17 -13.73
CA PRO A 220 6.45 -18.35 -14.87
C PRO A 220 7.78 -18.75 -15.47
#